data_ab5992670672f531d36137e5182d1bef
#
_entry.id   ab5992670672f531d36137e5182d1bef
#
_cell.length_a   1.000
_cell.length_b   1.000
_cell.length_c   1.000
_cell.angle_alpha   90.00
_cell.angle_beta   90.00
_cell.angle_gamma   90.00
#
_symmetry.space_group_name_H-M   'P 1'
#
loop_
_entity.id
_entity.type
_entity.pdbx_description
1 polymer ?
#
loop_
_entity_poly.entity_id
_entity_poly.type
_entity_poly.pdbx_seq_one_letter_code
_entity_poly.pdbx_strand_id
1 'polypeptide(L)'
;AQNSYDPIQPVNRVTDKVNDSVDRVTLKPIAQGYTAAVPKPMRTAVSNFYDNATYLNTVLNDFLQGKGGQGFQDLFRFLINSSLGIGGLVDVATPMGLERHEEDFGQTLAVWGVDKGAYLVVPLLGPNSTRDMPDFITATATDPLFWASLVLAPAVTIPLTVLKYVDKRSQLLDASDMRDELALDPYIFTREAWRQNREYNIHDGNPPKPEQNKSD
;
A
#
# COMPACT_ATOMS: atom_id res chain seq x y z
N ALA A 1 2.14 23.75 -19.77
CA ALA A 1 2.86 22.53 -20.15
C ALA A 1 2.16 21.34 -19.55
N GLN A 2 1.70 20.42 -20.39
CA GLN A 2 1.08 19.16 -19.92
C GLN A 2 2.17 18.37 -19.18
N ASN A 3 1.89 17.97 -17.95
CA ASN A 3 2.87 17.24 -17.16
C ASN A 3 3.10 15.87 -17.83
N SER A 4 4.30 15.62 -18.32
CA SER A 4 4.65 14.37 -19.03
C SER A 4 4.40 13.11 -18.19
N TYR A 5 4.34 13.27 -16.87
CA TYR A 5 4.05 12.19 -15.93
C TYR A 5 2.54 11.87 -15.83
N ASP A 6 1.65 12.80 -16.14
CA ASP A 6 0.19 12.65 -16.05
C ASP A 6 -0.47 13.04 -17.39
N PRO A 7 -0.23 12.25 -18.43
CA PRO A 7 -0.69 12.58 -19.78
C PRO A 7 -2.22 12.49 -19.93
N ILE A 8 -2.89 11.73 -19.07
CA ILE A 8 -4.34 11.55 -19.07
C ILE A 8 -5.01 12.23 -17.86
N GLN A 9 -4.42 13.32 -17.37
CA GLN A 9 -4.92 14.06 -16.19
C GLN A 9 -6.44 14.31 -16.19
N PRO A 10 -7.11 14.70 -17.29
CA PRO A 10 -8.56 14.89 -17.29
C PRO A 10 -9.34 13.62 -16.92
N VAL A 11 -8.92 12.47 -17.40
CA VAL A 11 -9.52 11.16 -17.07
C VAL A 11 -9.24 10.79 -15.62
N ASN A 12 -7.98 10.92 -15.19
CA ASN A 12 -7.57 10.64 -13.82
C ASN A 12 -8.35 11.48 -12.80
N ARG A 13 -8.59 12.77 -13.08
CA ARG A 13 -9.40 13.64 -12.22
C ARG A 13 -10.86 13.20 -12.10
N VAL A 14 -11.45 12.69 -13.18
CA VAL A 14 -12.82 12.17 -13.13
C VAL A 14 -12.86 10.91 -12.27
N THR A 15 -11.93 9.98 -12.49
CA THR A 15 -11.82 8.74 -11.72
C THR A 15 -11.57 9.02 -10.24
N ASP A 16 -10.67 9.96 -9.93
CA ASP A 16 -10.37 10.38 -8.55
C ASP A 16 -11.62 10.94 -7.85
N LYS A 17 -12.38 11.81 -8.51
CA LYS A 17 -13.65 12.33 -7.97
C LYS A 17 -14.68 11.24 -7.72
N VAL A 18 -14.78 10.26 -8.62
CA VAL A 18 -15.67 9.10 -8.44
C VAL A 18 -15.22 8.28 -7.23
N ASN A 19 -13.92 7.96 -7.14
CA ASN A 19 -13.34 7.24 -6.01
C ASN A 19 -13.60 7.95 -4.68
N ASP A 20 -13.34 9.25 -4.62
CA ASP A 20 -13.57 10.08 -3.43
C ASP A 20 -15.06 10.13 -3.04
N SER A 21 -15.95 10.25 -4.03
CA SER A 21 -17.40 10.24 -3.78
C SER A 21 -17.88 8.90 -3.24
N VAL A 22 -17.41 7.79 -3.81
CA VAL A 22 -17.74 6.44 -3.32
C VAL A 22 -17.17 6.23 -1.91
N ASP A 23 -15.92 6.59 -1.67
CA ASP A 23 -15.28 6.46 -0.35
C ASP A 23 -16.04 7.22 0.73
N ARG A 24 -16.41 8.46 0.45
CA ARG A 24 -17.14 9.34 1.41
C ARG A 24 -18.48 8.77 1.85
N VAL A 25 -19.17 8.03 1.00
CA VAL A 25 -20.49 7.45 1.32
C VAL A 25 -20.42 5.98 1.76
N THR A 26 -19.27 5.31 1.59
CA THR A 26 -19.11 3.89 1.91
C THR A 26 -17.98 3.63 2.91
N LEU A 27 -16.73 3.55 2.47
CA LEU A 27 -15.60 3.11 3.30
C LEU A 27 -15.26 4.10 4.40
N LYS A 28 -15.30 5.41 4.16
CA LYS A 28 -14.96 6.42 5.17
C LYS A 28 -15.87 6.34 6.40
N PRO A 29 -17.22 6.35 6.29
CA PRO A 29 -18.09 6.23 7.46
C PRO A 29 -17.96 4.86 8.17
N ILE A 30 -17.74 3.78 7.43
CA ILE A 30 -17.51 2.46 8.03
C ILE A 30 -16.20 2.44 8.82
N ALA A 31 -15.12 3.01 8.25
CA ALA A 31 -13.82 3.12 8.92
C ALA A 31 -13.88 4.02 10.17
N GLN A 32 -14.64 5.11 10.13
CA GLN A 32 -14.90 5.95 11.30
C GLN A 32 -15.67 5.18 12.38
N GLY A 33 -16.71 4.45 12.02
CA GLY A 33 -17.44 3.58 12.95
C GLY A 33 -16.54 2.48 13.54
N TYR A 34 -15.68 1.88 12.74
CA TYR A 34 -14.69 0.90 13.18
C TYR A 34 -13.72 1.50 14.20
N THR A 35 -13.18 2.70 13.93
CA THR A 35 -12.26 3.36 14.89
C THR A 35 -12.94 3.80 16.18
N ALA A 36 -14.23 4.14 16.13
CA ALA A 36 -15.00 4.51 17.31
C ALA A 36 -15.40 3.30 18.17
N ALA A 37 -15.71 2.16 17.53
CA ALA A 37 -16.20 0.96 18.22
C ALA A 37 -15.09 0.00 18.68
N VAL A 38 -13.97 -0.07 17.95
CA VAL A 38 -12.89 -1.04 18.20
C VAL A 38 -11.71 -0.36 18.90
N PRO A 39 -11.31 -0.80 20.09
CA PRO A 39 -10.17 -0.24 20.83
C PRO A 39 -8.86 -0.35 20.04
N LYS A 40 -7.98 0.65 20.19
CA LYS A 40 -6.70 0.73 19.48
C LYS A 40 -5.87 -0.56 19.51
N PRO A 41 -5.69 -1.26 20.65
CA PRO A 41 -4.92 -2.51 20.67
C PRO A 41 -5.49 -3.61 19.75
N MET A 42 -6.83 -3.70 19.67
CA MET A 42 -7.49 -4.67 18.79
C MET A 42 -7.31 -4.29 17.32
N ARG A 43 -7.42 -3.00 16.98
CA ARG A 43 -7.15 -2.51 15.63
C ARG A 43 -5.70 -2.78 15.23
N THR A 44 -4.75 -2.53 16.13
CA THR A 44 -3.34 -2.86 15.90
C THR A 44 -3.14 -4.35 15.63
N ALA A 45 -3.81 -5.24 16.37
CA ALA A 45 -3.73 -6.67 16.12
C ALA A 45 -4.33 -7.06 14.75
N VAL A 46 -5.43 -6.43 14.34
CA VAL A 46 -6.03 -6.63 13.00
C VAL A 46 -5.07 -6.15 11.91
N SER A 47 -4.50 -4.96 12.05
CA SER A 47 -3.51 -4.43 11.11
C SER A 47 -2.30 -5.35 10.98
N ASN A 48 -1.71 -5.75 12.11
CA ASN A 48 -0.57 -6.68 12.14
C ASN A 48 -0.88 -8.00 11.42
N PHE A 49 -2.08 -8.55 11.64
CA PHE A 49 -2.51 -9.78 10.98
C PHE A 49 -2.51 -9.65 9.46
N TYR A 50 -3.13 -8.61 8.91
CA TYR A 50 -3.18 -8.41 7.47
C TYR A 50 -1.83 -8.03 6.88
N ASP A 51 -1.05 -7.21 7.58
CA ASP A 51 0.31 -6.88 7.19
C ASP A 51 1.18 -8.14 7.12
N ASN A 52 1.11 -8.99 8.14
CA ASN A 52 1.86 -10.25 8.14
C ASN A 52 1.36 -11.21 7.06
N ALA A 53 0.04 -11.34 6.88
CA ALA A 53 -0.54 -12.22 5.86
C ALA A 53 -0.07 -11.85 4.44
N THR A 54 0.05 -10.56 4.12
CA THR A 54 0.48 -10.09 2.79
C THR A 54 2.00 -9.92 2.67
N TYR A 55 2.76 -10.15 3.74
CA TYR A 55 4.20 -9.89 3.79
C TYR A 55 5.04 -10.76 2.85
N LEU A 56 4.50 -11.89 2.42
CA LEU A 56 5.15 -12.75 1.42
C LEU A 56 5.38 -12.04 0.07
N ASN A 57 4.57 -11.03 -0.26
CA ASN A 57 4.82 -10.19 -1.44
C ASN A 57 6.13 -9.40 -1.29
N THR A 58 6.37 -8.82 -0.11
CA THR A 58 7.64 -8.15 0.21
C THR A 58 8.82 -9.11 0.08
N VAL A 59 8.77 -10.26 0.75
CA VAL A 59 9.82 -11.28 0.69
C VAL A 59 10.14 -11.71 -0.75
N LEU A 60 9.11 -11.94 -1.56
CA LEU A 60 9.28 -12.30 -2.97
C LEU A 60 10.03 -11.18 -3.72
N ASN A 61 9.61 -9.95 -3.54
CA ASN A 61 10.18 -8.81 -4.27
C ASN A 61 11.60 -8.45 -3.80
N ASP A 62 11.95 -8.66 -2.53
CA ASP A 62 13.33 -8.58 -2.04
C ASP A 62 14.27 -9.50 -2.85
N PHE A 63 13.89 -10.77 -2.99
CA PHE A 63 14.68 -11.72 -3.77
C PHE A 63 14.73 -11.37 -5.25
N LEU A 64 13.62 -10.91 -5.84
CA LEU A 64 13.56 -10.46 -7.23
C LEU A 64 14.44 -9.24 -7.51
N GLN A 65 14.63 -8.37 -6.51
CA GLN A 65 15.51 -7.21 -6.56
C GLN A 65 16.98 -7.55 -6.26
N GLY A 66 17.27 -8.80 -5.89
CA GLY A 66 18.61 -9.22 -5.50
C GLY A 66 19.01 -8.83 -4.06
N LYS A 67 18.08 -8.34 -3.25
CA LYS A 67 18.26 -7.97 -1.85
C LYS A 67 18.21 -9.22 -0.94
N GLY A 68 19.07 -10.24 -1.20
CA GLY A 68 18.97 -11.53 -0.53
C GLY A 68 19.05 -11.46 1.00
N GLY A 69 19.90 -10.60 1.56
CA GLY A 69 20.00 -10.41 3.02
C GLY A 69 18.70 -9.88 3.62
N GLN A 70 18.10 -8.87 2.99
CA GLN A 70 16.81 -8.31 3.37
C GLN A 70 15.69 -9.35 3.22
N GLY A 71 15.65 -10.06 2.09
CA GLY A 71 14.64 -11.10 1.86
C GLY A 71 14.66 -12.22 2.89
N PHE A 72 15.86 -12.65 3.36
CA PHE A 72 15.92 -13.61 4.47
C PHE A 72 15.48 -12.99 5.80
N GLN A 73 15.84 -11.74 6.10
CA GLN A 73 15.37 -11.04 7.29
C GLN A 73 13.84 -10.93 7.30
N ASP A 74 13.24 -10.57 6.18
CA ASP A 74 11.81 -10.42 6.03
C ASP A 74 11.07 -11.76 6.05
N LEU A 75 11.68 -12.82 5.50
CA LEU A 75 11.18 -14.18 5.66
C LEU A 75 11.17 -14.62 7.14
N PHE A 76 12.26 -14.37 7.89
CA PHE A 76 12.29 -14.66 9.32
C PHE A 76 11.27 -13.83 10.10
N ARG A 77 11.12 -12.55 9.75
CA ARG A 77 10.07 -11.69 10.30
C ARG A 77 8.67 -12.30 10.12
N PHE A 78 8.36 -12.70 8.88
CA PHE A 78 7.09 -13.37 8.58
C PHE A 78 6.90 -14.64 9.43
N LEU A 79 7.89 -15.52 9.50
CA LEU A 79 7.81 -16.78 10.25
C LEU A 79 7.66 -16.55 11.75
N ILE A 80 8.41 -15.60 12.33
CA ILE A 80 8.34 -15.27 13.76
C ILE A 80 6.95 -14.70 14.11
N ASN A 81 6.47 -13.74 13.35
CA ASN A 81 5.16 -13.15 13.60
C ASN A 81 4.03 -14.17 13.37
N SER A 82 4.15 -15.06 12.37
CA SER A 82 3.16 -16.10 12.13
C SER A 82 3.13 -17.17 13.23
N SER A 83 4.27 -17.51 13.83
CA SER A 83 4.37 -18.54 14.87
C SER A 83 4.24 -17.96 16.28
N LEU A 84 5.20 -17.14 16.71
CA LEU A 84 5.22 -16.57 18.06
C LEU A 84 4.25 -15.39 18.21
N GLY A 85 3.92 -14.71 17.13
CA GLY A 85 2.98 -13.59 17.07
C GLY A 85 1.51 -14.00 16.92
N ILE A 86 1.16 -15.26 17.21
CA ILE A 86 -0.23 -15.78 17.16
C ILE A 86 -0.85 -15.54 15.77
N GLY A 87 -0.24 -16.11 14.73
CA GLY A 87 -0.71 -15.94 13.36
C GLY A 87 -0.56 -14.53 12.80
N GLY A 88 0.36 -13.73 13.35
CA GLY A 88 0.62 -12.35 12.92
C GLY A 88 -0.19 -11.27 13.66
N LEU A 89 -1.01 -11.62 14.66
CA LEU A 89 -1.75 -10.63 15.46
C LEU A 89 -0.82 -9.75 16.31
N VAL A 90 0.34 -10.28 16.69
CA VAL A 90 1.35 -9.56 17.48
C VAL A 90 2.64 -9.47 16.69
N ASP A 91 3.17 -8.26 16.53
CA ASP A 91 4.49 -8.04 15.94
C ASP A 91 5.58 -8.30 16.98
N VAL A 92 6.09 -9.52 17.01
CA VAL A 92 7.18 -9.97 17.89
C VAL A 92 8.54 -9.71 17.23
N ALA A 93 8.59 -9.64 15.92
CA ALA A 93 9.83 -9.51 15.17
C ALA A 93 10.47 -8.11 15.31
N THR A 94 9.68 -7.03 15.36
CA THR A 94 10.20 -5.67 15.55
C THR A 94 10.99 -5.50 16.86
N PRO A 95 10.51 -5.90 18.05
CA PRO A 95 11.29 -5.82 19.27
C PRO A 95 12.52 -6.74 19.26
N MET A 96 12.58 -7.75 18.40
CA MET A 96 13.77 -8.59 18.21
C MET A 96 14.83 -7.96 17.28
N GLY A 97 14.59 -6.75 16.77
CA GLY A 97 15.51 -6.03 15.90
C GLY A 97 15.39 -6.37 14.40
N LEU A 98 14.34 -7.07 14.00
CA LEU A 98 14.04 -7.32 12.59
C LEU A 98 13.21 -6.13 12.05
N GLU A 99 13.85 -5.25 11.29
CA GLU A 99 13.19 -4.11 10.66
C GLU A 99 12.14 -4.57 9.66
N ARG A 100 11.10 -3.75 9.47
CA ARG A 100 10.07 -3.99 8.48
C ARG A 100 10.41 -3.24 7.21
N HIS A 101 10.40 -3.95 6.09
CA HIS A 101 10.51 -3.37 4.76
C HIS A 101 9.17 -3.46 4.01
N GLU A 102 9.04 -2.67 2.97
CA GLU A 102 7.86 -2.66 2.11
C GLU A 102 8.32 -2.70 0.65
N GLU A 103 8.20 -3.88 0.05
CA GLU A 103 8.57 -4.12 -1.33
C GLU A 103 7.39 -4.64 -2.14
N ASP A 104 7.33 -4.23 -3.40
CA ASP A 104 6.33 -4.66 -4.34
C ASP A 104 6.91 -4.84 -5.75
N PHE A 105 6.13 -5.42 -6.65
CA PHE A 105 6.62 -5.72 -7.98
C PHE A 105 6.88 -4.48 -8.85
N GLY A 106 6.20 -3.36 -8.59
CA GLY A 106 6.49 -2.11 -9.28
C GLY A 106 7.86 -1.54 -8.88
N GLN A 107 8.28 -1.70 -7.60
CA GLN A 107 9.63 -1.38 -7.15
C GLN A 107 10.65 -2.32 -7.81
N THR A 108 10.36 -3.61 -7.89
CA THR A 108 11.17 -4.60 -8.59
C THR A 108 11.39 -4.20 -10.06
N LEU A 109 10.32 -3.81 -10.76
CA LEU A 109 10.42 -3.33 -12.15
C LEU A 109 11.26 -2.04 -12.26
N ALA A 110 11.18 -1.15 -11.27
CA ALA A 110 12.03 0.05 -11.22
C ALA A 110 13.51 -0.32 -11.08
N VAL A 111 13.85 -1.24 -10.18
CA VAL A 111 15.23 -1.76 -10.01
C VAL A 111 15.72 -2.45 -11.28
N TRP A 112 14.84 -3.11 -12.02
CA TRP A 112 15.18 -3.71 -13.32
C TRP A 112 15.29 -2.68 -14.47
N GLY A 113 15.09 -1.39 -14.20
CA GLY A 113 15.27 -0.31 -15.16
C GLY A 113 14.02 0.02 -15.98
N VAL A 114 12.85 -0.45 -15.58
CA VAL A 114 11.59 -0.06 -16.23
C VAL A 114 11.22 1.36 -15.82
N ASP A 115 11.00 2.23 -16.80
CA ASP A 115 10.55 3.60 -16.57
C ASP A 115 9.22 3.66 -15.80
N LYS A 116 9.05 4.71 -14.98
CA LYS A 116 7.84 4.90 -14.16
C LYS A 116 6.52 4.94 -14.95
N GLY A 117 6.59 5.26 -16.23
CA GLY A 117 5.43 5.34 -17.10
C GLY A 117 4.46 6.45 -16.73
N ALA A 118 3.22 6.34 -17.23
CA ALA A 118 2.16 7.31 -16.97
C ALA A 118 1.49 7.08 -15.61
N TYR A 119 1.16 8.17 -14.94
CA TYR A 119 0.33 8.14 -13.74
C TYR A 119 -1.12 7.76 -14.11
N LEU A 120 -1.71 6.91 -13.30
CA LEU A 120 -3.07 6.41 -13.46
C LEU A 120 -3.82 6.51 -12.13
N VAL A 121 -5.10 6.86 -12.19
CA VAL A 121 -6.02 6.64 -11.07
C VAL A 121 -6.92 5.46 -11.40
N VAL A 122 -6.74 4.37 -10.66
CA VAL A 122 -7.50 3.14 -10.87
C VAL A 122 -8.84 3.25 -10.14
N PRO A 123 -9.97 2.91 -10.79
CA PRO A 123 -11.27 2.89 -10.12
C PRO A 123 -11.24 2.06 -8.84
N LEU A 124 -11.70 2.61 -7.73
CA LEU A 124 -11.77 2.05 -6.38
C LEU A 124 -10.41 1.73 -5.70
N LEU A 125 -9.32 1.68 -6.46
CA LEU A 125 -7.98 1.35 -5.94
C LEU A 125 -7.09 2.59 -5.74
N GLY A 126 -7.40 3.70 -6.43
CA GLY A 126 -6.69 4.97 -6.27
C GLY A 126 -5.43 5.11 -7.13
N PRO A 127 -4.44 5.89 -6.65
CA PRO A 127 -3.22 6.22 -7.38
C PRO A 127 -2.38 5.01 -7.78
N ASN A 128 -1.86 5.00 -9.00
CA ASN A 128 -1.00 3.96 -9.55
C ASN A 128 -0.15 4.51 -10.72
N SER A 129 0.66 3.67 -11.35
CA SER A 129 1.33 3.96 -12.62
C SER A 129 1.29 2.76 -13.54
N THR A 130 1.56 2.98 -14.83
CA THR A 130 1.61 1.88 -15.80
C THR A 130 2.69 0.85 -15.48
N ARG A 131 3.80 1.26 -14.84
CA ARG A 131 4.84 0.33 -14.34
C ARG A 131 4.37 -0.49 -13.16
N ASP A 132 3.62 0.13 -12.25
CA ASP A 132 3.28 -0.46 -10.95
C ASP A 132 2.02 -1.34 -11.02
N MET A 133 1.21 -1.19 -12.08
CA MET A 133 0.01 -2.02 -12.31
C MET A 133 0.25 -3.54 -12.22
N PRO A 134 1.35 -4.12 -12.76
CA PRO A 134 1.62 -5.55 -12.65
C PRO A 134 1.77 -6.07 -11.22
N ASP A 135 1.99 -5.21 -10.22
CA ASP A 135 2.03 -5.61 -8.81
C ASP A 135 0.73 -6.30 -8.36
N PHE A 136 -0.41 -5.97 -8.95
CA PHE A 136 -1.66 -6.68 -8.66
C PHE A 136 -1.56 -8.19 -8.87
N ILE A 137 -0.72 -8.65 -9.78
CA ILE A 137 -0.52 -10.08 -10.05
C ILE A 137 0.26 -10.71 -8.89
N THR A 138 1.40 -10.13 -8.50
CA THR A 138 2.23 -10.68 -7.42
C THR A 138 1.56 -10.54 -6.07
N ALA A 139 0.94 -9.40 -5.78
CA ALA A 139 0.18 -9.18 -4.56
C ALA A 139 -0.99 -10.17 -4.42
N THR A 140 -1.71 -10.46 -5.51
CA THR A 140 -2.79 -11.46 -5.50
C THR A 140 -2.24 -12.87 -5.34
N ALA A 141 -1.18 -13.22 -6.06
CA ALA A 141 -0.59 -14.56 -6.01
C ALA A 141 -0.01 -14.91 -4.62
N THR A 142 0.45 -13.91 -3.88
CA THR A 142 1.01 -14.06 -2.53
C THR A 142 0.00 -13.82 -1.41
N ASP A 143 -1.23 -13.36 -1.72
CA ASP A 143 -2.26 -13.08 -0.71
C ASP A 143 -2.98 -14.38 -0.27
N PRO A 144 -2.83 -14.83 0.98
CA PRO A 144 -3.51 -16.03 1.45
C PRO A 144 -5.04 -15.88 1.48
N LEU A 145 -5.60 -14.68 1.58
CA LEU A 145 -7.04 -14.47 1.49
C LEU A 145 -7.59 -14.78 0.09
N PHE A 146 -6.82 -14.49 -0.96
CA PHE A 146 -7.18 -14.87 -2.31
C PHE A 146 -7.31 -16.41 -2.42
N TRP A 147 -6.32 -17.14 -1.97
CA TRP A 147 -6.34 -18.61 -2.00
C TRP A 147 -7.42 -19.21 -1.09
N ALA A 148 -7.61 -18.60 0.09
CA ALA A 148 -8.70 -18.99 1.00
C ALA A 148 -10.08 -18.81 0.35
N SER A 149 -10.27 -17.75 -0.46
CA SER A 149 -11.53 -17.49 -1.14
C SER A 149 -11.92 -18.54 -2.19
N LEU A 150 -10.95 -19.33 -2.67
CA LEU A 150 -11.21 -20.42 -3.62
C LEU A 150 -11.69 -21.70 -2.95
N VAL A 151 -11.45 -21.86 -1.64
CA VAL A 151 -11.74 -23.11 -0.89
C VAL A 151 -12.73 -22.93 0.25
N LEU A 152 -12.81 -21.73 0.82
CA LEU A 152 -13.71 -21.41 1.93
C LEU A 152 -15.01 -20.76 1.44
N ALA A 153 -16.07 -20.94 2.23
CA ALA A 153 -17.36 -20.32 1.94
C ALA A 153 -17.27 -18.79 1.91
N PRO A 154 -17.97 -18.11 0.97
CA PRO A 154 -18.03 -16.65 0.89
C PRO A 154 -18.45 -15.97 2.21
N ALA A 155 -19.27 -16.64 3.02
CA ALA A 155 -19.67 -16.16 4.34
C ALA A 155 -18.48 -15.95 5.31
N VAL A 156 -17.33 -16.60 5.06
CA VAL A 156 -16.09 -16.44 5.84
C VAL A 156 -15.17 -15.42 5.17
N THR A 157 -14.96 -15.57 3.87
CA THR A 157 -13.93 -14.78 3.15
C THR A 157 -14.35 -13.35 2.87
N ILE A 158 -15.63 -13.09 2.61
CA ILE A 158 -16.13 -11.73 2.37
C ILE A 158 -15.94 -10.84 3.61
N PRO A 159 -16.38 -11.22 4.84
CA PRO A 159 -16.15 -10.40 6.02
C PRO A 159 -14.67 -10.13 6.30
N LEU A 160 -13.79 -11.11 6.09
CA LEU A 160 -12.35 -10.93 6.27
C LEU A 160 -11.78 -9.93 5.26
N THR A 161 -12.19 -10.04 4.00
CA THR A 161 -11.76 -9.11 2.96
C THR A 161 -12.27 -7.68 3.23
N VAL A 162 -13.54 -7.54 3.61
CA VAL A 162 -14.11 -6.24 3.99
C VAL A 162 -13.36 -5.64 5.17
N LEU A 163 -13.08 -6.43 6.20
CA LEU A 163 -12.34 -5.96 7.38
C LEU A 163 -10.93 -5.50 7.00
N LYS A 164 -10.23 -6.20 6.09
CA LYS A 164 -8.92 -5.77 5.55
C LYS A 164 -8.97 -4.36 4.96
N TYR A 165 -9.96 -4.08 4.11
CA TYR A 165 -10.09 -2.76 3.47
C TYR A 165 -10.56 -1.68 4.46
N VAL A 166 -11.45 -2.00 5.38
CA VAL A 166 -11.91 -1.08 6.44
C VAL A 166 -10.75 -0.71 7.35
N ASP A 167 -9.95 -1.69 7.79
CA ASP A 167 -8.78 -1.45 8.63
C ASP A 167 -7.76 -0.57 7.89
N LYS A 168 -7.40 -0.93 6.66
CA LYS A 168 -6.49 -0.13 5.83
C LYS A 168 -7.01 1.30 5.63
N ARG A 169 -8.31 1.48 5.37
CA ARG A 169 -8.92 2.81 5.24
C ARG A 169 -8.91 3.57 6.55
N SER A 170 -9.07 2.89 7.67
CA SER A 170 -9.04 3.51 9.01
C SER A 170 -7.69 4.14 9.34
N GLN A 171 -6.60 3.55 8.87
CA GLN A 171 -5.24 4.10 9.03
C GLN A 171 -5.00 5.37 8.20
N LEU A 172 -5.80 5.61 7.17
CA LEU A 172 -5.70 6.77 6.27
C LEU A 172 -6.67 7.91 6.62
N LEU A 173 -7.48 7.80 7.69
CA LEU A 173 -8.48 8.81 8.05
C LEU A 173 -7.81 10.17 8.29
N ASP A 174 -6.82 10.23 9.17
CA ASP A 174 -6.15 11.48 9.52
C ASP A 174 -5.45 12.12 8.31
N ALA A 175 -4.80 11.30 7.46
CA ALA A 175 -4.14 11.78 6.24
C ALA A 175 -5.16 12.34 5.23
N SER A 176 -6.32 11.68 5.09
CA SER A 176 -7.37 12.15 4.19
C SER A 176 -8.06 13.41 4.69
N ASP A 177 -8.24 13.54 5.99
CA ASP A 177 -8.82 14.74 6.60
C ASP A 177 -7.84 15.92 6.47
N MET A 178 -6.56 15.71 6.72
CA MET A 178 -5.51 16.71 6.49
C MET A 178 -5.44 17.15 5.02
N ARG A 179 -5.55 16.21 4.07
CA ARG A 179 -5.66 16.53 2.64
C ARG A 179 -6.85 17.45 2.37
N ASP A 180 -8.01 17.09 2.88
CA ASP A 180 -9.27 17.81 2.62
C ASP A 180 -9.24 19.23 3.23
N GLU A 181 -8.51 19.44 4.35
CA GLU A 181 -8.38 20.73 5.01
C GLU A 181 -7.30 21.62 4.39
N LEU A 182 -6.17 21.08 3.97
CA LEU A 182 -4.98 21.85 3.62
C LEU A 182 -4.73 21.94 2.11
N ALA A 183 -5.25 21.02 1.31
CA ALA A 183 -4.95 20.99 -0.11
C ALA A 183 -5.81 21.98 -0.92
N LEU A 184 -5.16 22.89 -1.64
CA LEU A 184 -5.82 23.75 -2.63
C LEU A 184 -6.42 22.94 -3.78
N ASP A 185 -5.76 21.86 -4.18
CA ASP A 185 -6.20 20.88 -5.17
C ASP A 185 -5.92 19.48 -4.61
N PRO A 186 -6.95 18.79 -4.09
CA PRO A 186 -6.80 17.45 -3.50
C PRO A 186 -6.22 16.41 -4.45
N TYR A 187 -6.58 16.49 -5.73
CA TYR A 187 -6.04 15.59 -6.76
C TYR A 187 -4.52 15.76 -6.92
N ILE A 188 -4.05 16.99 -7.09
CA ILE A 188 -2.62 17.28 -7.23
C ILE A 188 -1.88 16.88 -5.96
N PHE A 189 -2.44 17.17 -4.78
CA PHE A 189 -1.85 16.77 -3.50
C PHE A 189 -1.67 15.26 -3.42
N THR A 190 -2.73 14.50 -3.69
CA THR A 190 -2.70 13.02 -3.66
C THR A 190 -1.70 12.46 -4.68
N ARG A 191 -1.68 12.98 -5.90
CA ARG A 191 -0.74 12.57 -6.95
C ARG A 191 0.72 12.80 -6.53
N GLU A 192 1.03 13.98 -6.01
CA GLU A 192 2.41 14.31 -5.63
C GLU A 192 2.84 13.56 -4.36
N ALA A 193 1.95 13.39 -3.37
CA ALA A 193 2.22 12.59 -2.19
C ALA A 193 2.51 11.13 -2.56
N TRP A 194 1.67 10.54 -3.44
CA TRP A 194 1.89 9.19 -3.96
C TRP A 194 3.22 9.08 -4.71
N ARG A 195 3.53 10.03 -5.59
CA ARG A 195 4.79 10.05 -6.34
C ARG A 195 6.01 10.12 -5.43
N GLN A 196 5.99 11.00 -4.43
CA GLN A 196 7.09 11.15 -3.47
C GLN A 196 7.28 9.90 -2.62
N ASN A 197 6.20 9.32 -2.13
CA ASN A 197 6.24 8.06 -1.39
C ASN A 197 6.80 6.93 -2.28
N ARG A 198 6.39 6.88 -3.54
CA ARG A 198 6.88 5.88 -4.48
C ARG A 198 8.37 5.99 -4.76
N GLU A 199 8.88 7.20 -4.98
CA GLU A 199 10.31 7.46 -5.14
C GLU A 199 11.10 7.13 -3.86
N TYR A 200 10.53 7.43 -2.69
CA TYR A 200 11.12 7.07 -1.41
C TYR A 200 11.27 5.55 -1.25
N ASN A 201 10.22 4.79 -1.57
CA ASN A 201 10.24 3.33 -1.45
C ASN A 201 11.20 2.67 -2.46
N ILE A 202 11.20 3.11 -3.72
CA ILE A 202 12.10 2.58 -4.76
C ILE A 202 13.59 2.72 -4.36
N HIS A 203 13.92 3.74 -3.58
CA HIS A 203 15.29 4.03 -3.15
C HIS A 203 15.54 3.66 -1.68
N ASP A 204 14.76 2.79 -1.09
CA ASP A 204 14.90 2.31 0.30
C ASP A 204 15.08 3.47 1.30
N GLY A 205 14.27 4.51 1.18
CA GLY A 205 14.32 5.67 2.05
C GLY A 205 15.38 6.74 1.68
N ASN A 206 16.17 6.53 0.64
CA ASN A 206 17.24 7.43 0.22
C ASN A 206 17.03 7.96 -1.23
N PRO A 207 15.93 8.66 -1.53
CA PRO A 207 15.68 9.16 -2.87
C PRO A 207 16.78 10.15 -3.31
N PRO A 208 17.16 10.18 -4.59
CA PRO A 208 18.11 11.12 -5.11
C PRO A 208 17.63 12.54 -4.84
N LYS A 209 18.54 13.42 -4.41
CA LYS A 209 18.21 14.83 -4.21
C LYS A 209 17.76 15.44 -5.53
N PRO A 210 16.69 16.27 -5.53
CA PRO A 210 16.30 17.00 -6.73
C PRO A 210 17.52 17.74 -7.28
N GLU A 211 17.81 17.59 -8.56
CA GLU A 211 18.86 18.40 -9.21
C GLU A 211 18.49 19.87 -9.00
N GLN A 212 19.29 20.55 -8.20
CA GLN A 212 19.21 22.00 -8.12
C GLN A 212 19.55 22.50 -9.51
N ASN A 213 18.54 23.00 -10.24
CA ASN A 213 18.77 23.71 -11.49
C ASN A 213 19.86 24.75 -11.22
N LYS A 214 21.07 24.47 -11.68
CA LYS A 214 22.10 25.50 -11.83
C LYS A 214 21.58 26.42 -12.93
N SER A 215 20.80 27.40 -12.53
CA SER A 215 20.57 28.59 -13.34
C SER A 215 21.89 29.38 -13.36
N ASP A 216 22.69 29.15 -14.39
CA ASP A 216 23.73 30.08 -14.80
C ASP A 216 23.09 31.27 -15.49
#